data_7f33bc57156425f4a8b4fff7a4cfa2f2
#
_entry.id   7f33bc57156425f4a8b4fff7a4cfa2f2
#
_cell.length_a   1.000
_cell.length_b   1.000
_cell.length_c   1.000
_cell.angle_alpha   90.00
_cell.angle_beta   90.00
_cell.angle_gamma   90.00
#
_symmetry.space_group_name_H-M   'P 1'
#
loop_
_entity.id
_entity.type
_entity.pdbx_description
1 polymer ?
#
loop_
_entity_poly.entity_id
_entity_poly.type
_entity_poly.pdbx_seq_one_letter_code
_entity_poly.pdbx_strand_id
1 'polypeptide(L)'
;MSPELWNPVLRQLTIGWSYEAWDVPTGASMSAVRAKLLQTDVVAANVTMPHKQWAAGAADTVTDGVRLSGAANLLVRRDKQLEAHNTDVSAVTALHGDRAERHAVMFGAGGAARATLVALNGRAARVTIADRDPEASSQLLELAASLGIDAMAATWDEAQRQAPEASLIVNATPLGKSCHDEPVWGKAGLAEDAMVYDFVYAKHVTASIASAQEQGLRYADGWDHLREQAAAMVPVLGMPPRTGLLLERTLGMIHGEDAGVGII
;
A
#
# COMPACT_ATOMS: atom_id res chain seq x y z
N MET A 1 9.72 10.81 2.67
CA MET A 1 9.91 9.36 2.97
C MET A 1 10.67 8.61 1.87
N SER A 2 10.14 8.43 0.65
CA SER A 2 10.85 7.63 -0.37
C SER A 2 12.26 8.14 -0.72
N PRO A 3 12.53 9.46 -0.88
CA PRO A 3 13.90 9.94 -1.08
C PRO A 3 14.85 9.64 0.09
N GLU A 4 14.34 9.67 1.33
CA GLU A 4 15.12 9.38 2.55
C GLU A 4 15.48 7.89 2.63
N LEU A 5 14.59 7.01 2.12
CA LEU A 5 14.83 5.58 2.04
C LEU A 5 15.81 5.23 0.91
N TRP A 6 15.52 5.70 -0.32
CA TRP A 6 16.22 5.23 -1.51
C TRP A 6 17.60 5.87 -1.72
N ASN A 7 17.77 7.17 -1.45
CA ASN A 7 19.04 7.83 -1.72
C ASN A 7 20.25 7.26 -0.94
N PRO A 8 20.14 6.90 0.36
CA PRO A 8 21.24 6.20 1.05
C PRO A 8 21.57 4.84 0.42
N VAL A 9 20.54 4.08 0.04
CA VAL A 9 20.70 2.75 -0.60
C VAL A 9 21.39 2.89 -1.96
N LEU A 10 20.96 3.82 -2.81
CA LEU A 10 21.54 4.08 -4.12
C LEU A 10 23.02 4.47 -4.02
N ARG A 11 23.40 5.31 -3.04
CA ARG A 11 24.80 5.67 -2.77
C ARG A 11 25.64 4.46 -2.36
N GLN A 12 25.12 3.60 -1.46
CA GLN A 12 25.84 2.39 -1.02
C GLN A 12 26.02 1.36 -2.15
N LEU A 13 25.10 1.32 -3.09
CA LEU A 13 25.17 0.46 -4.27
C LEU A 13 26.07 1.05 -5.37
N THR A 14 26.53 2.31 -5.22
CA THR A 14 27.26 3.05 -6.27
C THR A 14 26.50 3.12 -7.60
N ILE A 15 25.16 3.07 -7.53
CA ILE A 15 24.28 3.29 -8.67
C ILE A 15 24.16 4.81 -8.86
N GLY A 16 24.47 5.31 -10.06
CA GLY A 16 24.45 6.73 -10.37
C GLY A 16 23.04 7.35 -10.46
N TRP A 17 22.05 6.80 -9.76
CA TRP A 17 20.68 7.32 -9.70
C TRP A 17 20.47 8.16 -8.45
N SER A 18 19.56 9.12 -8.54
CA SER A 18 19.02 9.88 -7.42
C SER A 18 17.50 9.73 -7.37
N TYR A 19 16.94 9.81 -6.18
CA TYR A 19 15.50 9.80 -5.97
C TYR A 19 15.04 11.20 -5.58
N GLU A 20 14.16 11.78 -6.39
CA GLU A 20 13.61 13.13 -6.20
C GLU A 20 12.10 13.06 -6.00
N ALA A 21 11.56 13.97 -5.19
CA ALA A 21 10.13 14.12 -5.02
C ALA A 21 9.60 15.16 -6.02
N TRP A 22 8.57 14.79 -6.78
CA TRP A 22 7.85 15.72 -7.64
C TRP A 22 6.46 15.98 -7.06
N ASP A 23 6.17 17.23 -6.81
CA ASP A 23 4.81 17.64 -6.50
C ASP A 23 4.05 17.85 -7.82
N VAL A 24 3.04 17.00 -8.05
CA VAL A 24 2.18 17.06 -9.23
C VAL A 24 0.78 17.42 -8.76
N PRO A 25 0.34 18.69 -8.90
CA PRO A 25 -0.99 19.11 -8.47
C PRO A 25 -2.09 18.46 -9.31
N THR A 26 -3.29 18.34 -8.74
CA THR A 26 -4.47 17.71 -9.39
C THR A 26 -4.85 18.34 -10.72
N GLY A 27 -4.53 19.62 -10.92
CA GLY A 27 -4.76 20.34 -12.19
C GLY A 27 -3.60 20.30 -13.18
N ALA A 28 -2.54 19.54 -12.91
CA ALA A 28 -1.39 19.47 -13.81
C ALA A 28 -1.75 18.84 -15.17
N SER A 29 -1.04 19.25 -16.21
CA SER A 29 -1.14 18.61 -17.53
C SER A 29 -0.52 17.20 -17.44
N MET A 30 -1.38 16.18 -17.40
CA MET A 30 -0.95 14.80 -17.30
C MET A 30 -0.19 14.31 -18.54
N SER A 31 -0.41 14.92 -19.71
CA SER A 31 0.41 14.70 -20.91
C SER A 31 1.84 15.23 -20.74
N ALA A 32 2.00 16.39 -20.10
CA ALA A 32 3.32 16.93 -19.77
C ALA A 32 4.05 16.06 -18.73
N VAL A 33 3.34 15.54 -17.73
CA VAL A 33 3.90 14.58 -16.76
C VAL A 33 4.39 13.33 -17.47
N ARG A 34 3.58 12.74 -18.36
CA ARG A 34 4.00 11.57 -19.16
C ARG A 34 5.22 11.88 -20.03
N ALA A 35 5.24 13.03 -20.70
CA ALA A 35 6.37 13.43 -21.52
C ALA A 35 7.67 13.57 -20.70
N LYS A 36 7.59 14.08 -19.46
CA LYS A 36 8.72 14.16 -18.55
C LYS A 36 9.20 12.78 -18.10
N LEU A 37 8.29 11.84 -17.81
CA LEU A 37 8.63 10.46 -17.45
C LEU A 37 9.34 9.69 -18.57
N LEU A 38 9.16 10.10 -19.82
CA LEU A 38 9.80 9.49 -20.98
C LEU A 38 11.19 10.10 -21.31
N GLN A 39 11.65 11.09 -20.54
CA GLN A 39 12.99 11.64 -20.71
C GLN A 39 14.06 10.61 -20.34
N THR A 40 15.23 10.68 -21.02
CA THR A 40 16.27 9.64 -20.90
C THR A 40 16.96 9.58 -19.54
N ASP A 41 16.88 10.64 -18.75
CA ASP A 41 17.41 10.74 -17.39
C ASP A 41 16.44 10.20 -16.33
N VAL A 42 15.18 9.89 -16.69
CA VAL A 42 14.22 9.24 -15.80
C VAL A 42 14.27 7.73 -15.97
N VAL A 43 14.50 7.00 -14.89
CA VAL A 43 14.48 5.52 -14.85
C VAL A 43 13.11 5.01 -14.48
N ALA A 44 12.54 5.52 -13.40
CA ALA A 44 11.24 5.12 -12.88
C ALA A 44 10.64 6.23 -12.03
N ALA A 45 9.35 6.12 -11.73
CA ALA A 45 8.66 7.00 -10.79
C ALA A 45 7.69 6.22 -9.91
N ASN A 46 7.78 6.42 -8.59
CA ASN A 46 6.69 6.02 -7.71
C ASN A 46 5.54 7.01 -7.83
N VAL A 47 4.33 6.49 -7.85
CA VAL A 47 3.11 7.28 -7.96
C VAL A 47 2.27 7.06 -6.70
N THR A 48 1.85 8.16 -6.10
CA THR A 48 0.96 8.15 -4.94
C THR A 48 -0.37 8.83 -5.25
N MET A 49 -1.23 8.89 -4.26
CA MET A 49 -2.52 9.58 -4.33
C MET A 49 -2.35 11.05 -4.73
N PRO A 50 -3.20 11.60 -5.63
CA PRO A 50 -4.38 10.96 -6.23
C PRO A 50 -4.12 10.30 -7.60
N HIS A 51 -2.88 10.13 -8.04
CA HIS A 51 -2.52 9.85 -9.44
C HIS A 51 -2.38 8.38 -9.82
N LYS A 52 -2.64 7.41 -8.91
CA LYS A 52 -2.43 5.97 -9.17
C LYS A 52 -3.30 5.42 -10.31
N GLN A 53 -4.55 5.88 -10.45
CA GLN A 53 -5.43 5.45 -11.55
C GLN A 53 -4.96 6.03 -12.89
N TRP A 54 -4.58 7.31 -12.91
CA TRP A 54 -3.98 7.91 -14.09
C TRP A 54 -2.73 7.15 -14.53
N ALA A 55 -1.85 6.78 -13.60
CA ALA A 55 -0.61 6.06 -13.90
C ALA A 55 -0.87 4.72 -14.60
N ALA A 56 -1.92 4.01 -14.21
CA ALA A 56 -2.33 2.78 -14.88
C ALA A 56 -2.76 3.04 -16.33
N GLY A 57 -3.54 4.11 -16.58
CA GLY A 57 -4.01 4.47 -17.92
C GLY A 57 -2.94 5.14 -18.80
N ALA A 58 -1.89 5.72 -18.21
CA ALA A 58 -0.82 6.41 -18.94
C ALA A 58 0.29 5.47 -19.44
N ALA A 59 0.33 4.23 -18.94
CA ALA A 59 1.36 3.25 -19.31
C ALA A 59 1.05 2.58 -20.66
N ASP A 60 2.10 2.21 -21.37
CA ASP A 60 2.01 1.46 -22.63
C ASP A 60 1.84 -0.04 -22.37
N THR A 61 2.38 -0.54 -21.25
CA THR A 61 2.23 -1.92 -20.78
C THR A 61 1.92 -1.94 -19.29
N VAL A 62 1.14 -2.93 -18.86
CA VAL A 62 0.70 -3.06 -17.46
C VAL A 62 0.86 -4.49 -16.97
N THR A 63 1.25 -4.67 -15.72
CA THR A 63 1.25 -5.99 -15.07
C THR A 63 -0.16 -6.41 -14.67
N ASP A 64 -0.34 -7.69 -14.31
CA ASP A 64 -1.64 -8.21 -13.85
C ASP A 64 -2.17 -7.48 -12.62
N GLY A 65 -1.31 -7.13 -11.67
CA GLY A 65 -1.69 -6.35 -10.50
C GLY A 65 -2.27 -4.97 -10.86
N VAL A 66 -1.74 -4.32 -11.89
CA VAL A 66 -2.27 -3.05 -12.41
C VAL A 66 -3.56 -3.27 -13.18
N ARG A 67 -3.59 -4.27 -14.06
CA ARG A 67 -4.77 -4.59 -14.88
C ARG A 67 -5.98 -4.91 -14.00
N LEU A 68 -5.79 -5.70 -12.95
CA LEU A 68 -6.85 -6.06 -12.01
C LEU A 68 -7.25 -4.88 -11.11
N SER A 69 -6.30 -4.14 -10.53
CA SER A 69 -6.61 -3.05 -9.61
C SER A 69 -7.07 -1.75 -10.29
N GLY A 70 -6.75 -1.56 -11.57
CA GLY A 70 -6.92 -0.29 -12.28
C GLY A 70 -6.06 0.84 -11.71
N ALA A 71 -4.99 0.51 -10.96
CA ALA A 71 -4.11 1.47 -10.30
C ALA A 71 -2.65 1.03 -10.38
N ALA A 72 -1.73 1.98 -10.55
CA ALA A 72 -0.29 1.76 -10.54
C ALA A 72 0.38 2.69 -9.53
N ASN A 73 1.34 2.16 -8.79
CA ASN A 73 2.16 2.96 -7.87
C ASN A 73 3.63 3.04 -8.31
N LEU A 74 3.99 2.37 -9.42
CA LEU A 74 5.32 2.43 -10.01
C LEU A 74 5.21 2.44 -11.54
N LEU A 75 5.80 3.44 -12.16
CA LEU A 75 6.01 3.53 -13.60
C LEU A 75 7.50 3.37 -13.89
N VAL A 76 7.86 2.45 -14.77
CA VAL A 76 9.23 2.20 -15.19
C VAL A 76 9.37 2.56 -16.67
N ARG A 77 10.38 3.38 -16.99
CA ARG A 77 10.68 3.67 -18.39
C ARG A 77 11.45 2.50 -19.01
N ARG A 78 10.90 1.99 -20.09
CA ARG A 78 11.54 0.99 -20.97
C ARG A 78 11.70 1.63 -22.35
N ASP A 79 12.86 2.15 -22.65
CA ASP A 79 13.12 2.93 -23.87
C ASP A 79 12.18 4.14 -24.01
N LYS A 80 11.23 4.06 -24.95
CA LYS A 80 10.22 5.11 -25.22
C LYS A 80 8.84 4.75 -24.67
N GLN A 81 8.72 3.73 -23.84
CA GLN A 81 7.48 3.24 -23.26
C GLN A 81 7.49 3.32 -21.74
N LEU A 82 6.32 3.39 -21.15
CA LEU A 82 6.10 3.26 -19.71
C LEU A 82 5.46 1.91 -19.41
N GLU A 83 6.10 1.17 -18.51
CA GLU A 83 5.58 -0.06 -17.93
C GLU A 83 5.05 0.25 -16.53
N ALA A 84 3.78 -0.14 -16.26
CA ALA A 84 3.16 0.11 -14.96
C ALA A 84 3.12 -1.14 -14.09
N HIS A 85 3.46 -0.94 -12.81
CA HIS A 85 3.44 -1.93 -11.75
C HIS A 85 2.59 -1.46 -10.58
N ASN A 86 2.06 -2.40 -9.81
CA ASN A 86 1.40 -2.13 -8.54
C ASN A 86 2.08 -2.95 -7.43
N THR A 87 3.10 -2.35 -6.80
CA THR A 87 3.84 -2.98 -5.71
C THR A 87 3.09 -2.96 -4.38
N ASP A 88 1.98 -2.20 -4.28
CA ASP A 88 1.07 -2.30 -3.12
C ASP A 88 0.38 -3.67 -3.10
N VAL A 89 -0.05 -4.19 -4.27
CA VAL A 89 -0.61 -5.55 -4.38
C VAL A 89 0.41 -6.59 -3.91
N SER A 90 1.66 -6.46 -4.33
CA SER A 90 2.74 -7.37 -3.93
C SER A 90 2.98 -7.32 -2.41
N ALA A 91 2.99 -6.12 -1.82
CA ALA A 91 3.19 -5.93 -0.38
C ALA A 91 2.05 -6.54 0.43
N VAL A 92 0.79 -6.26 0.05
CA VAL A 92 -0.36 -6.86 0.74
C VAL A 92 -0.33 -8.38 0.63
N THR A 93 -0.03 -8.92 -0.56
CA THR A 93 0.06 -10.38 -0.76
C THR A 93 1.13 -11.01 0.13
N ALA A 94 2.30 -10.39 0.23
CA ALA A 94 3.40 -10.89 1.07
C ALA A 94 3.06 -10.87 2.56
N LEU A 95 2.49 -9.77 3.06
CA LEU A 95 2.19 -9.56 4.48
C LEU A 95 0.95 -10.33 4.95
N HIS A 96 -0.08 -10.41 4.11
CA HIS A 96 -1.28 -11.19 4.39
C HIS A 96 -1.00 -12.71 4.34
N GLY A 97 -0.12 -13.13 3.44
CA GLY A 97 0.21 -14.54 3.22
C GLY A 97 -0.95 -15.32 2.59
N ASP A 98 -1.03 -16.61 2.90
CA ASP A 98 -2.04 -17.52 2.34
C ASP A 98 -3.29 -17.69 3.22
N ARG A 99 -3.57 -16.71 4.07
CA ARG A 99 -4.76 -16.74 4.93
C ARG A 99 -6.04 -16.73 4.09
N ALA A 100 -7.03 -17.49 4.55
CA ALA A 100 -8.40 -17.37 4.07
C ALA A 100 -9.20 -16.51 5.05
N GLU A 101 -9.88 -15.51 4.54
CA GLU A 101 -10.66 -14.58 5.36
C GLU A 101 -12.15 -14.89 5.26
N ARG A 102 -12.79 -15.10 6.42
CA ARG A 102 -14.23 -15.28 6.50
C ARG A 102 -14.95 -13.97 6.16
N HIS A 103 -14.44 -12.89 6.72
CA HIS A 103 -14.98 -11.55 6.54
C HIS A 103 -13.86 -10.52 6.71
N ALA A 104 -13.64 -9.71 5.70
CA ALA A 104 -12.78 -8.55 5.78
C ALA A 104 -13.62 -7.27 5.92
N VAL A 105 -13.29 -6.42 6.88
CA VAL A 105 -13.87 -5.08 7.01
C VAL A 105 -12.80 -4.06 6.62
N MET A 106 -13.10 -3.29 5.59
CA MET A 106 -12.19 -2.35 4.98
C MET A 106 -12.68 -0.91 5.16
N PHE A 107 -11.87 -0.10 5.82
CA PHE A 107 -12.07 1.34 5.98
C PHE A 107 -11.22 2.07 4.93
N GLY A 108 -11.91 2.77 4.02
CA GLY A 108 -11.34 3.45 2.86
C GLY A 108 -11.54 2.69 1.55
N ALA A 109 -11.76 3.43 0.45
CA ALA A 109 -12.00 2.89 -0.89
C ALA A 109 -11.01 3.43 -1.95
N GLY A 110 -9.84 3.89 -1.53
CA GLY A 110 -8.79 4.42 -2.40
C GLY A 110 -7.89 3.36 -3.04
N GLY A 111 -6.74 3.79 -3.56
CA GLY A 111 -5.78 2.91 -4.24
C GLY A 111 -5.23 1.76 -3.36
N ALA A 112 -5.07 1.98 -2.04
CA ALA A 112 -4.67 0.94 -1.09
C ALA A 112 -5.76 -0.15 -0.95
N ALA A 113 -7.03 0.27 -0.84
CA ALA A 113 -8.15 -0.66 -0.80
C ALA A 113 -8.28 -1.49 -2.08
N ARG A 114 -8.07 -0.88 -3.26
CA ARG A 114 -8.03 -1.59 -4.55
C ARG A 114 -6.93 -2.65 -4.58
N ALA A 115 -5.74 -2.31 -4.12
CA ALA A 115 -4.62 -3.26 -4.02
C ALA A 115 -4.94 -4.41 -3.06
N THR A 116 -5.60 -4.12 -1.94
CA THR A 116 -6.03 -5.13 -0.98
C THR A 116 -7.06 -6.08 -1.58
N LEU A 117 -8.09 -5.59 -2.28
CA LEU A 117 -9.07 -6.46 -2.95
C LEU A 117 -8.40 -7.42 -3.94
N VAL A 118 -7.44 -6.92 -4.74
CA VAL A 118 -6.71 -7.78 -5.67
C VAL A 118 -5.90 -8.85 -4.93
N ALA A 119 -5.24 -8.50 -3.82
CA ALA A 119 -4.49 -9.46 -3.00
C ALA A 119 -5.40 -10.49 -2.31
N LEU A 120 -6.65 -10.13 -1.99
CA LEU A 120 -7.67 -10.99 -1.38
C LEU A 120 -8.44 -11.84 -2.40
N ASN A 121 -8.17 -11.70 -3.68
CA ASN A 121 -8.86 -12.48 -4.72
C ASN A 121 -8.69 -13.99 -4.48
N GLY A 122 -9.81 -14.71 -4.37
CA GLY A 122 -9.86 -16.12 -4.03
C GLY A 122 -9.54 -16.46 -2.57
N ARG A 123 -9.39 -15.45 -1.69
CA ARG A 123 -9.03 -15.60 -0.27
C ARG A 123 -10.07 -15.04 0.70
N ALA A 124 -10.88 -14.07 0.30
CA ALA A 124 -11.94 -13.51 1.13
C ALA A 124 -13.30 -14.05 0.72
N ALA A 125 -14.08 -14.56 1.70
CA ALA A 125 -15.44 -15.00 1.47
C ALA A 125 -16.42 -13.82 1.36
N ARG A 126 -16.19 -12.76 2.18
CA ARG A 126 -16.99 -11.54 2.18
C ARG A 126 -16.13 -10.32 2.50
N VAL A 127 -16.45 -9.17 1.89
CA VAL A 127 -15.81 -7.88 2.18
C VAL A 127 -16.86 -6.80 2.47
N THR A 128 -16.71 -6.09 3.59
CA THR A 128 -17.49 -4.88 3.89
C THR A 128 -16.61 -3.67 3.66
N ILE A 129 -17.10 -2.68 2.90
CA ILE A 129 -16.36 -1.48 2.51
C ILE A 129 -17.05 -0.26 3.09
N ALA A 130 -16.30 0.56 3.85
CA ALA A 130 -16.77 1.84 4.36
C ALA A 130 -15.84 2.97 3.93
N ASP A 131 -16.38 3.92 3.19
CA ASP A 131 -15.71 5.17 2.82
C ASP A 131 -16.71 6.34 2.94
N ARG A 132 -16.18 7.53 3.17
CA ARG A 132 -16.98 8.77 3.17
C ARG A 132 -17.44 9.19 1.78
N ASP A 133 -16.80 8.68 0.74
CA ASP A 133 -17.12 8.94 -0.66
C ASP A 133 -17.90 7.75 -1.23
N PRO A 134 -19.22 7.91 -1.49
CA PRO A 134 -20.04 6.84 -2.04
C PRO A 134 -19.62 6.41 -3.46
N GLU A 135 -19.07 7.32 -4.23
CA GLU A 135 -18.60 7.02 -5.59
C GLU A 135 -17.36 6.13 -5.54
N ALA A 136 -16.38 6.43 -4.65
CA ALA A 136 -15.23 5.58 -4.42
C ALA A 136 -15.65 4.18 -3.95
N SER A 137 -16.64 4.09 -3.05
CA SER A 137 -17.20 2.81 -2.58
C SER A 137 -17.83 2.03 -3.73
N SER A 138 -18.63 2.69 -4.60
CA SER A 138 -19.26 2.06 -5.77
C SER A 138 -18.21 1.47 -6.72
N GLN A 139 -17.20 2.25 -7.07
CA GLN A 139 -16.10 1.79 -7.94
C GLN A 139 -15.34 0.61 -7.33
N LEU A 140 -15.20 0.57 -6.00
CA LEU A 140 -14.54 -0.54 -5.32
C LEU A 140 -15.41 -1.80 -5.29
N LEU A 141 -16.74 -1.67 -5.19
CA LEU A 141 -17.70 -2.77 -5.34
C LEU A 141 -17.68 -3.35 -6.76
N GLU A 142 -17.62 -2.52 -7.79
CA GLU A 142 -17.47 -2.97 -9.19
C GLU A 142 -16.18 -3.79 -9.37
N LEU A 143 -15.08 -3.34 -8.76
CA LEU A 143 -13.84 -4.11 -8.76
C LEU A 143 -14.03 -5.45 -8.05
N ALA A 144 -14.61 -5.47 -6.84
CA ALA A 144 -14.88 -6.69 -6.10
C ALA A 144 -15.71 -7.69 -6.91
N ALA A 145 -16.77 -7.21 -7.56
CA ALA A 145 -17.62 -8.01 -8.44
C ALA A 145 -16.83 -8.60 -9.62
N SER A 146 -15.94 -7.81 -10.24
CA SER A 146 -15.08 -8.29 -11.35
C SER A 146 -14.08 -9.37 -10.93
N LEU A 147 -13.72 -9.39 -9.63
CA LEU A 147 -12.84 -10.39 -9.01
C LEU A 147 -13.63 -11.59 -8.44
N GLY A 148 -14.97 -11.58 -8.51
CA GLY A 148 -15.82 -12.61 -7.92
C GLY A 148 -15.87 -12.58 -6.40
N ILE A 149 -15.54 -11.46 -5.76
CA ILE A 149 -15.58 -11.27 -4.31
C ILE A 149 -16.98 -10.77 -3.91
N ASP A 150 -17.61 -11.44 -2.95
CA ASP A 150 -18.85 -10.97 -2.32
C ASP A 150 -18.53 -9.72 -1.47
N ALA A 151 -19.01 -8.55 -1.89
CA ALA A 151 -18.72 -7.30 -1.23
C ALA A 151 -19.95 -6.42 -1.09
N MET A 152 -20.00 -5.66 0.01
CA MET A 152 -21.07 -4.70 0.27
C MET A 152 -20.50 -3.38 0.77
N ALA A 153 -21.14 -2.27 0.40
CA ALA A 153 -20.88 -0.98 1.04
C ALA A 153 -21.64 -0.90 2.36
N ALA A 154 -21.03 -0.23 3.31
CA ALA A 154 -21.61 0.07 4.61
C ALA A 154 -21.29 1.51 5.03
N THR A 155 -22.09 2.07 5.89
CA THR A 155 -21.72 3.28 6.63
C THR A 155 -20.54 2.99 7.56
N TRP A 156 -19.86 4.04 8.00
CA TRP A 156 -18.74 3.89 8.94
C TRP A 156 -19.18 3.16 10.22
N ASP A 157 -20.30 3.57 10.80
CA ASP A 157 -20.85 2.97 12.02
C ASP A 157 -21.27 1.49 11.83
N GLU A 158 -21.77 1.13 10.64
CA GLU A 158 -22.10 -0.27 10.32
C GLU A 158 -20.85 -1.12 10.19
N ALA A 159 -19.80 -0.60 9.55
CA ALA A 159 -18.52 -1.28 9.46
C ALA A 159 -17.88 -1.46 10.85
N GLN A 160 -17.94 -0.44 11.71
CA GLN A 160 -17.48 -0.56 13.09
C GLN A 160 -18.25 -1.61 13.90
N ARG A 161 -19.56 -1.73 13.70
CA ARG A 161 -20.36 -2.79 14.35
C ARG A 161 -20.03 -4.20 13.85
N GLN A 162 -19.56 -4.34 12.61
CA GLN A 162 -19.17 -5.63 12.03
C GLN A 162 -17.73 -6.03 12.35
N ALA A 163 -16.88 -5.07 12.69
CA ALA A 163 -15.45 -5.29 12.95
C ALA A 163 -15.16 -6.37 14.01
N PRO A 164 -15.91 -6.49 15.15
CA PRO A 164 -15.66 -7.53 16.15
C PRO A 164 -15.75 -8.97 15.64
N GLU A 165 -16.49 -9.21 14.56
CA GLU A 165 -16.67 -10.55 13.98
C GLU A 165 -15.79 -10.79 12.75
N ALA A 166 -15.06 -9.77 12.32
CA ALA A 166 -14.19 -9.85 11.15
C ALA A 166 -12.90 -10.62 11.42
N SER A 167 -12.42 -11.35 10.44
CA SER A 167 -11.12 -12.01 10.49
C SER A 167 -9.97 -11.13 9.93
N LEU A 168 -10.33 -10.05 9.22
CA LEU A 168 -9.38 -9.05 8.72
C LEU A 168 -9.98 -7.65 8.84
N ILE A 169 -9.24 -6.74 9.46
CA ILE A 169 -9.52 -5.31 9.49
C ILE A 169 -8.46 -4.60 8.65
N VAL A 170 -8.90 -3.75 7.73
CA VAL A 170 -7.99 -2.98 6.86
C VAL A 170 -8.25 -1.49 7.05
N ASN A 171 -7.23 -0.74 7.47
CA ASN A 171 -7.23 0.71 7.43
C ASN A 171 -6.53 1.20 6.15
N ALA A 172 -7.30 1.50 5.13
CA ALA A 172 -6.85 2.10 3.88
C ALA A 172 -7.12 3.61 3.80
N THR A 173 -7.35 4.26 4.96
CA THR A 173 -7.56 5.70 5.12
C THR A 173 -6.32 6.41 5.64
N PRO A 174 -6.30 7.76 5.68
CA PRO A 174 -5.28 8.50 6.39
C PRO A 174 -5.43 8.57 7.92
N LEU A 175 -6.50 8.00 8.51
CA LEU A 175 -6.74 8.00 9.97
C LEU A 175 -5.64 7.18 10.66
N GLY A 176 -5.10 7.73 11.74
CA GLY A 176 -3.94 7.20 12.46
C GLY A 176 -2.68 8.04 12.25
N LYS A 177 -2.69 9.04 11.35
CA LYS A 177 -1.58 10.00 11.21
C LYS A 177 -1.47 10.95 12.40
N SER A 178 -2.58 11.24 13.07
CA SER A 178 -2.61 11.99 14.31
C SER A 178 -2.53 11.03 15.50
N CYS A 179 -1.74 11.39 16.52
CA CYS A 179 -1.70 10.64 17.78
C CYS A 179 -3.00 10.75 18.60
N HIS A 180 -3.97 11.54 18.16
CA HIS A 180 -5.28 11.67 18.76
C HIS A 180 -6.37 10.87 18.03
N ASP A 181 -6.03 10.22 16.90
CA ASP A 181 -6.97 9.36 16.19
C ASP A 181 -7.26 8.11 17.03
N GLU A 182 -8.49 7.60 16.93
CA GLU A 182 -8.90 6.31 17.51
C GLU A 182 -8.69 5.19 16.48
N PRO A 183 -8.69 3.90 16.91
CA PRO A 183 -8.73 2.78 15.96
C PRO A 183 -9.89 2.94 15.00
N VAL A 184 -9.70 2.63 13.71
CA VAL A 184 -10.75 2.81 12.69
C VAL A 184 -12.04 2.05 13.00
N TRP A 185 -11.95 0.95 13.73
CA TRP A 185 -13.10 0.16 14.19
C TRP A 185 -13.68 0.62 15.54
N GLY A 186 -13.15 1.71 16.13
CA GLY A 186 -13.57 2.20 17.45
C GLY A 186 -12.92 1.41 18.60
N LYS A 187 -13.65 1.28 19.71
CA LYS A 187 -13.14 0.69 20.98
C LYS A 187 -13.54 -0.77 21.20
N ALA A 188 -14.23 -1.38 20.26
CA ALA A 188 -14.66 -2.76 20.39
C ALA A 188 -13.47 -3.73 20.33
N GLY A 189 -13.54 -4.83 21.08
CA GLY A 189 -12.60 -5.93 20.92
C GLY A 189 -12.83 -6.63 19.57
N LEU A 190 -11.77 -7.15 18.99
CA LEU A 190 -11.80 -7.91 17.75
C LEU A 190 -11.75 -9.41 18.04
N ALA A 191 -12.08 -10.24 17.05
CA ALA A 191 -11.95 -11.69 17.15
C ALA A 191 -10.48 -12.08 17.40
N GLU A 192 -10.24 -13.12 18.20
CA GLU A 192 -8.88 -13.58 18.57
C GLU A 192 -8.02 -13.99 17.36
N ASP A 193 -8.66 -14.42 16.27
CA ASP A 193 -8.00 -14.81 15.03
C ASP A 193 -7.91 -13.65 14.00
N ALA A 194 -8.37 -12.44 14.35
CA ALA A 194 -8.34 -11.30 13.48
C ALA A 194 -6.90 -10.85 13.16
N MET A 195 -6.73 -10.34 11.96
CA MET A 195 -5.53 -9.61 11.55
C MET A 195 -5.88 -8.15 11.30
N VAL A 196 -5.04 -7.24 11.75
CA VAL A 196 -5.14 -5.81 11.46
C VAL A 196 -4.10 -5.43 10.43
N TYR A 197 -4.52 -4.81 9.33
CA TYR A 197 -3.64 -4.24 8.32
C TYR A 197 -3.84 -2.73 8.25
N ASP A 198 -2.84 -1.96 8.65
CA ASP A 198 -2.88 -0.49 8.67
C ASP A 198 -1.88 0.09 7.66
N PHE A 199 -2.38 0.77 6.62
CA PHE A 199 -1.53 1.40 5.61
C PHE A 199 -0.85 2.68 6.09
N VAL A 200 -1.18 3.18 7.28
CA VAL A 200 -0.63 4.42 7.80
C VAL A 200 0.76 4.17 8.40
N TYR A 201 1.76 4.83 7.84
CA TYR A 201 3.06 4.95 8.47
C TYR A 201 3.21 6.34 9.12
N ALA A 202 3.51 6.35 10.40
CA ALA A 202 3.69 7.53 11.24
C ALA A 202 4.94 7.36 12.12
N LYS A 203 5.40 8.46 12.74
CA LYS A 203 6.51 8.39 13.71
C LYS A 203 6.10 7.79 15.06
N HIS A 204 4.84 7.55 15.26
CA HIS A 204 4.25 6.91 16.43
C HIS A 204 3.51 5.66 16.00
N VAL A 205 3.29 4.73 16.91
CA VAL A 205 2.40 3.58 16.69
C VAL A 205 0.99 4.11 16.55
N THR A 206 0.30 3.77 15.45
CA THR A 206 -1.08 4.22 15.23
C THR A 206 -2.01 3.59 16.27
N ALA A 207 -3.13 4.24 16.56
CA ALA A 207 -4.10 3.71 17.51
C ALA A 207 -4.63 2.33 17.11
N SER A 208 -4.79 2.09 15.81
CA SER A 208 -5.17 0.77 15.27
C SER A 208 -4.13 -0.31 15.60
N ILE A 209 -2.86 -0.02 15.39
CA ILE A 209 -1.78 -0.98 15.70
C ILE A 209 -1.60 -1.15 17.21
N ALA A 210 -1.63 -0.07 17.99
CA ALA A 210 -1.56 -0.16 19.45
C ALA A 210 -2.67 -1.04 20.02
N SER A 211 -3.91 -0.86 19.55
CA SER A 211 -5.04 -1.69 19.96
C SER A 211 -4.90 -3.15 19.52
N ALA A 212 -4.34 -3.43 18.34
CA ALA A 212 -4.06 -4.79 17.91
C ALA A 212 -3.00 -5.46 18.80
N GLN A 213 -1.95 -4.72 19.17
CA GLN A 213 -0.88 -5.19 20.08
C GLN A 213 -1.44 -5.51 21.47
N GLU A 214 -2.26 -4.62 22.03
CA GLU A 214 -2.90 -4.82 23.33
C GLU A 214 -3.80 -6.06 23.37
N GLN A 215 -4.45 -6.38 22.27
CA GLN A 215 -5.30 -7.55 22.10
C GLN A 215 -4.51 -8.83 21.70
N GLY A 216 -3.20 -8.75 21.49
CA GLY A 216 -2.37 -9.88 21.07
C GLY A 216 -2.65 -10.37 19.64
N LEU A 217 -3.20 -9.52 18.77
CA LEU A 217 -3.59 -9.86 17.41
C LEU A 217 -2.40 -9.80 16.45
N ARG A 218 -2.51 -10.52 15.35
CA ARG A 218 -1.60 -10.32 14.21
C ARG A 218 -1.87 -8.97 13.58
N TYR A 219 -0.80 -8.31 13.18
CA TYR A 219 -0.91 -7.05 12.44
C TYR A 219 0.19 -6.92 11.38
N ALA A 220 -0.04 -6.04 10.43
CA ALA A 220 0.95 -5.45 9.54
C ALA A 220 0.72 -3.93 9.54
N ASP A 221 1.74 -3.17 9.79
CA ASP A 221 1.66 -1.73 9.83
C ASP A 221 2.15 -1.07 8.52
N GLY A 222 2.07 0.25 8.44
CA GLY A 222 2.50 1.00 7.26
C GLY A 222 4.00 0.91 6.99
N TRP A 223 4.84 0.63 7.99
CA TRP A 223 6.28 0.42 7.81
C TRP A 223 6.57 -0.94 7.21
N ASP A 224 5.86 -1.99 7.65
CA ASP A 224 5.90 -3.31 7.03
C ASP A 224 5.47 -3.21 5.55
N HIS A 225 4.36 -2.49 5.30
CA HIS A 225 3.90 -2.25 3.93
C HIS A 225 4.95 -1.53 3.08
N LEU A 226 5.55 -0.47 3.60
CA LEU A 226 6.59 0.29 2.89
C LEU A 226 7.83 -0.56 2.60
N ARG A 227 8.22 -1.46 3.52
CA ARG A 227 9.32 -2.41 3.34
C ARG A 227 9.04 -3.36 2.19
N GLU A 228 7.90 -4.04 2.21
CA GLU A 228 7.55 -5.02 1.18
C GLU A 228 7.32 -4.36 -0.19
N GLN A 229 6.69 -3.19 -0.22
CA GLN A 229 6.52 -2.39 -1.43
C GLN A 229 7.88 -2.02 -2.05
N ALA A 230 8.83 -1.58 -1.24
CA ALA A 230 10.18 -1.22 -1.71
C ALA A 230 10.96 -2.47 -2.17
N ALA A 231 10.85 -3.58 -1.44
CA ALA A 231 11.47 -4.85 -1.83
C ALA A 231 10.95 -5.36 -3.17
N ALA A 232 9.65 -5.23 -3.43
CA ALA A 232 9.05 -5.60 -4.71
C ALA A 232 9.57 -4.78 -5.90
N MET A 233 10.06 -3.57 -5.68
CA MET A 233 10.66 -2.75 -6.73
C MET A 233 12.05 -3.26 -7.17
N VAL A 234 12.79 -3.96 -6.31
CA VAL A 234 14.18 -4.36 -6.56
C VAL A 234 14.32 -5.18 -7.86
N PRO A 235 13.59 -6.28 -8.06
CA PRO A 235 13.67 -7.04 -9.30
C PRO A 235 13.13 -6.26 -10.52
N VAL A 236 12.08 -5.47 -10.33
CA VAL A 236 11.47 -4.66 -11.41
C VAL A 236 12.46 -3.65 -11.97
N LEU A 237 13.29 -3.05 -11.10
CA LEU A 237 14.32 -2.09 -11.49
C LEU A 237 15.64 -2.75 -11.89
N GLY A 238 15.75 -4.08 -11.87
CA GLY A 238 16.97 -4.81 -12.18
C GLY A 238 18.11 -4.54 -11.17
N MET A 239 17.77 -4.21 -9.93
CA MET A 239 18.75 -3.90 -8.88
C MET A 239 19.34 -5.17 -8.27
N PRO A 240 20.57 -5.12 -7.72
CA PRO A 240 21.20 -6.28 -7.08
C PRO A 240 20.35 -6.81 -5.91
N PRO A 241 20.28 -8.14 -5.66
CA PRO A 241 19.49 -8.72 -4.56
C PRO A 241 19.82 -8.15 -3.17
N ARG A 242 21.10 -7.77 -2.93
CA ARG A 242 21.52 -7.12 -1.67
C ARG A 242 20.81 -5.80 -1.38
N THR A 243 20.13 -5.22 -2.37
CA THR A 243 19.33 -4.00 -2.22
C THR A 243 18.25 -4.17 -1.16
N GLY A 244 17.60 -5.34 -1.08
CA GLY A 244 16.58 -5.62 -0.08
C GLY A 244 17.10 -5.46 1.36
N LEU A 245 18.27 -6.01 1.66
CA LEU A 245 18.91 -5.85 2.97
C LEU A 245 19.27 -4.39 3.30
N LEU A 246 19.69 -3.64 2.30
CA LEU A 246 20.01 -2.21 2.49
C LEU A 246 18.75 -1.38 2.74
N LEU A 247 17.65 -1.70 2.06
CA LEU A 247 16.34 -1.06 2.30
C LEU A 247 15.86 -1.34 3.72
N GLU A 248 15.89 -2.59 4.17
CA GLU A 248 15.50 -2.98 5.53
C GLU A 248 16.29 -2.23 6.60
N ARG A 249 17.63 -2.22 6.49
CA ARG A 249 18.51 -1.47 7.41
C ARG A 249 18.22 0.04 7.41
N THR A 250 17.99 0.62 6.24
CA THR A 250 17.69 2.05 6.12
C THR A 250 16.32 2.38 6.71
N LEU A 251 15.32 1.52 6.53
CA LEU A 251 14.00 1.68 7.15
C LEU A 251 14.08 1.60 8.67
N GLY A 252 14.82 0.64 9.24
CA GLY A 252 15.04 0.54 10.69
C GLY A 252 15.64 1.83 11.26
N MET A 253 16.64 2.42 10.58
CA MET A 253 17.22 3.71 10.99
C MET A 253 16.21 4.87 10.91
N ILE A 254 15.34 4.90 9.89
CA ILE A 254 14.32 5.95 9.74
C ILE A 254 13.22 5.81 10.77
N HIS A 255 12.81 4.57 11.08
CA HIS A 255 11.75 4.26 12.05
C HIS A 255 12.22 4.47 13.49
N GLY A 256 13.54 4.52 13.74
CA GLY A 256 14.10 4.66 15.09
C GLY A 256 14.23 3.33 15.82
N GLU A 257 14.13 2.21 15.11
CA GLU A 257 14.56 0.92 15.60
C GLU A 257 16.09 0.94 15.59
N ASP A 258 16.71 1.17 16.74
CA ASP A 258 18.15 1.03 16.91
C ASP A 258 18.55 -0.34 16.37
N ALA A 259 19.49 -0.34 15.43
CA ALA A 259 20.14 -1.54 14.95
C ALA A 259 20.98 -2.15 16.10
N GLY A 260 20.30 -2.67 17.10
CA GLY A 260 20.84 -3.48 18.18
C GLY A 260 21.18 -4.89 17.68
N VAL A 261 21.89 -4.99 16.57
CA VAL A 261 22.62 -6.22 16.21
C VAL A 261 24.07 -5.96 16.51
N GLY A 262 24.43 -6.28 17.76
CA GLY A 262 25.82 -6.48 18.13
C GLY A 262 26.44 -7.50 17.19
N ILE A 263 27.44 -7.06 16.45
CA ILE A 263 28.38 -7.95 15.76
C ILE A 263 29.14 -8.69 16.87
N ILE A 264 28.92 -9.97 16.97
CA ILE A 264 29.87 -10.90 17.56
C ILE A 264 30.57 -11.63 16.42
#